data_e51e638b6d116d46850332d95e0c5b37
#
_entry.id   e51e638b6d116d46850332d95e0c5b37
#
_cell.length_a   1.000
_cell.length_b   1.000
_cell.length_c   1.000
_cell.angle_alpha   90.00
_cell.angle_beta   90.00
_cell.angle_gamma   90.00
#
_symmetry.space_group_name_H-M   'P 1'
#
loop_
_entity.id
_entity.type
_entity.pdbx_description
1 polymer ?
#
loop_
_entity_poly.entity_id
_entity_poly.type
_entity_poly.pdbx_seq_one_letter_code
_entity_poly.pdbx_strand_id
1 'polypeptide(L)'
;MEDIVLSSLEVRSFFKLKENVMKRISFYLFAMLIGSMSFLMSCSDDDDDDTTIASEKVAGTYNGNLVVKLMGQEVANETKSLSLVKNGDDAVNVVIKDFILSVSIGEASIPVSLGDLKVEKCALTQKDGKYTFSGATELKGIKVPITETSELPVDCTVDIADATVGGKNLSLPIVVGVSMSGGEKFMDVNVQYTGVKQ
;
A
#
# COMPACT_ATOMS: atom_id res chain seq x y z
N MET A 1 3.26 -61.18 3.48
CA MET A 1 2.23 -60.11 3.31
C MET A 1 2.16 -59.23 4.56
N GLU A 2 3.28 -59.02 5.27
CA GLU A 2 3.36 -58.27 6.53
C GLU A 2 4.26 -57.00 6.50
N ASP A 3 4.97 -56.77 5.36
CA ASP A 3 5.97 -55.68 5.30
C ASP A 3 5.43 -54.32 4.80
N ILE A 4 4.15 -54.22 4.42
CA ILE A 4 3.58 -52.99 3.86
C ILE A 4 2.88 -52.11 4.92
N VAL A 5 2.57 -52.65 6.10
CA VAL A 5 1.81 -51.94 7.14
C VAL A 5 2.70 -51.07 8.03
N LEU A 6 3.98 -51.44 8.20
CA LEU A 6 4.92 -50.69 9.04
C LEU A 6 5.39 -49.37 8.46
N SER A 7 5.44 -49.21 7.13
CA SER A 7 5.89 -47.98 6.48
C SER A 7 4.89 -46.82 6.58
N SER A 8 3.61 -47.11 6.74
CA SER A 8 2.55 -46.09 6.78
C SER A 8 2.43 -45.41 8.16
N LEU A 9 2.84 -46.08 9.23
CA LEU A 9 2.81 -45.54 10.59
C LEU A 9 4.01 -44.61 10.85
N GLU A 10 5.18 -44.94 10.33
CA GLU A 10 6.35 -44.05 10.43
C GLU A 10 6.19 -42.76 9.67
N VAL A 11 5.63 -42.80 8.47
CA VAL A 11 5.37 -41.58 7.65
C VAL A 11 4.38 -40.65 8.35
N ARG A 12 3.37 -41.18 9.02
CA ARG A 12 2.39 -40.36 9.76
C ARG A 12 2.97 -39.71 11.02
N SER A 13 3.89 -40.38 11.70
CA SER A 13 4.58 -39.81 12.86
C SER A 13 5.53 -38.68 12.47
N PHE A 14 6.24 -38.82 11.35
CA PHE A 14 7.12 -37.80 10.78
C PHE A 14 6.36 -36.55 10.34
N PHE A 15 5.18 -36.72 9.73
CA PHE A 15 4.33 -35.60 9.31
C PHE A 15 3.78 -34.81 10.52
N LYS A 16 3.35 -35.50 11.59
CA LYS A 16 2.88 -34.84 12.81
C LYS A 16 3.99 -34.08 13.55
N LEU A 17 5.21 -34.61 13.54
CA LEU A 17 6.36 -33.96 14.17
C LEU A 17 6.74 -32.68 13.43
N LYS A 18 6.71 -32.71 12.09
CA LYS A 18 7.03 -31.55 11.23
C LYS A 18 6.00 -30.42 11.37
N GLU A 19 4.72 -30.76 11.52
CA GLU A 19 3.66 -29.77 11.71
C GLU A 19 3.73 -29.06 13.06
N ASN A 20 4.09 -29.77 14.12
CA ASN A 20 4.26 -29.18 15.45
C ASN A 20 5.53 -28.33 15.58
N VAL A 21 6.60 -28.66 14.86
CA VAL A 21 7.84 -27.87 14.84
C VAL A 21 7.62 -26.58 14.06
N MET A 22 6.94 -26.62 12.92
CA MET A 22 6.62 -25.41 12.13
C MET A 22 5.70 -24.44 12.89
N LYS A 23 4.69 -24.94 13.62
CA LYS A 23 3.81 -24.10 14.44
C LYS A 23 4.56 -23.40 15.58
N ARG A 24 5.54 -24.06 16.18
CA ARG A 24 6.38 -23.48 17.26
C ARG A 24 7.36 -22.44 16.72
N ILE A 25 7.99 -22.69 15.57
CA ILE A 25 8.93 -21.75 14.93
C ILE A 25 8.20 -20.49 14.47
N SER A 26 7.00 -20.63 13.90
CA SER A 26 6.17 -19.50 13.49
C SER A 26 5.75 -18.63 14.68
N PHE A 27 5.48 -19.24 15.84
CA PHE A 27 5.10 -18.52 17.05
C PHE A 27 6.27 -17.73 17.65
N TYR A 28 7.48 -18.28 17.63
CA TYR A 28 8.69 -17.58 18.10
C TYR A 28 9.13 -16.47 17.15
N LEU A 29 8.99 -16.64 15.83
CA LEU A 29 9.24 -15.58 14.86
C LEU A 29 8.25 -14.43 15.00
N PHE A 30 6.97 -14.72 15.29
CA PHE A 30 5.95 -13.70 15.51
C PHE A 30 6.17 -12.95 16.85
N ALA A 31 6.59 -13.66 17.90
CA ALA A 31 6.92 -13.07 19.19
C ALA A 31 8.17 -12.17 19.15
N MET A 32 9.18 -12.51 18.33
CA MET A 32 10.35 -11.64 18.11
C MET A 32 10.03 -10.36 17.33
N LEU A 33 9.06 -10.42 16.40
CA LEU A 33 8.62 -9.25 15.64
C LEU A 33 7.86 -8.24 16.51
N ILE A 34 7.14 -8.70 17.54
CA ILE A 34 6.42 -7.81 18.47
C ILE A 34 7.37 -7.21 19.53
N GLY A 35 8.45 -7.92 19.88
CA GLY A 35 9.42 -7.46 20.89
C GLY A 35 10.33 -6.31 20.44
N SER A 36 10.45 -6.06 19.14
CA SER A 36 11.31 -4.99 18.61
C SER A 36 10.61 -3.64 18.41
N MET A 37 9.30 -3.54 18.69
CA MET A 37 8.55 -2.28 18.58
C MET A 37 8.35 -1.52 19.90
N SER A 38 8.91 -1.97 21.03
CA SER A 38 8.65 -1.39 22.36
C SER A 38 9.76 -0.52 22.94
N PHE A 39 10.70 -0.03 22.14
CA PHE A 39 11.71 0.89 22.63
C PHE A 39 11.65 2.25 21.93
N LEU A 40 10.58 3.00 22.07
CA LEU A 40 10.60 4.48 21.96
C LEU A 40 9.40 5.05 22.71
N MET A 41 9.23 4.69 23.99
CA MET A 41 8.51 5.54 24.94
C MET A 41 9.53 5.99 26.00
N SER A 42 10.32 6.98 25.66
CA SER A 42 10.96 7.82 26.63
C SER A 42 10.12 9.08 26.73
N CYS A 43 9.21 9.12 27.67
CA CYS A 43 8.76 10.38 28.24
C CYS A 43 9.91 10.93 29.09
N SER A 44 10.42 12.08 28.72
CA SER A 44 11.02 13.00 29.66
C SER A 44 10.41 14.38 29.41
N ASP A 45 9.87 14.90 30.49
CA ASP A 45 9.33 16.23 30.64
C ASP A 45 10.32 17.33 30.27
N ASP A 46 9.74 18.45 29.87
CA ASP A 46 10.27 19.82 29.89
C ASP A 46 11.48 20.10 28.98
N ASP A 47 11.19 20.66 27.79
CA ASP A 47 11.58 22.01 27.39
C ASP A 47 11.10 22.24 25.95
N ASP A 48 10.50 23.42 25.72
CA ASP A 48 10.00 23.95 24.45
C ASP A 48 11.11 24.05 23.38
N ASP A 49 11.43 22.91 22.73
CA ASP A 49 12.10 22.92 21.44
C ASP A 49 11.34 21.96 20.52
N ASP A 50 10.29 22.52 19.86
CA ASP A 50 9.40 21.78 18.95
C ASP A 50 10.15 21.43 17.62
N THR A 51 11.29 20.73 17.75
CA THR A 51 12.06 20.16 16.65
C THR A 51 11.51 18.80 16.18
N THR A 52 10.21 18.57 16.36
CA THR A 52 9.60 17.33 15.86
C THR A 52 9.67 17.31 14.34
N ILE A 53 10.44 16.35 13.82
CA ILE A 53 10.72 16.20 12.39
C ILE A 53 9.41 16.06 11.61
N ALA A 54 9.26 16.84 10.54
CA ALA A 54 8.04 16.91 9.74
C ALA A 54 7.58 15.53 9.25
N SER A 55 8.52 14.69 8.81
CA SER A 55 8.23 13.34 8.31
C SER A 55 7.70 12.40 9.40
N GLU A 56 8.12 12.56 10.67
CA GLU A 56 7.63 11.75 11.78
C GLU A 56 6.18 12.10 12.16
N LYS A 57 5.81 13.37 12.06
CA LYS A 57 4.42 13.80 12.31
C LYS A 57 3.45 13.17 11.32
N VAL A 58 3.85 13.04 10.05
CA VAL A 58 2.97 12.53 8.98
C VAL A 58 3.14 11.04 8.70
N ALA A 59 4.30 10.42 8.97
CA ALA A 59 4.51 9.01 8.75
C ALA A 59 3.53 8.14 9.55
N GLY A 60 3.07 7.06 8.94
CA GLY A 60 2.14 6.10 9.56
C GLY A 60 1.24 5.43 8.53
N THR A 61 0.40 4.54 9.03
CA THR A 61 -0.61 3.85 8.23
C THR A 61 -1.94 4.60 8.33
N TYR A 62 -2.55 4.83 7.21
CA TYR A 62 -3.84 5.48 7.07
C TYR A 62 -4.84 4.48 6.51
N ASN A 63 -5.99 4.32 7.15
CA ASN A 63 -7.11 3.57 6.62
C ASN A 63 -8.18 4.53 6.13
N GLY A 64 -8.68 4.29 4.94
CA GLY A 64 -9.57 5.25 4.33
C GLY A 64 -10.24 4.76 3.07
N ASN A 65 -10.89 5.68 2.40
CA ASN A 65 -11.66 5.42 1.20
C ASN A 65 -10.93 5.93 -0.04
N LEU A 66 -10.87 5.08 -1.06
CA LEU A 66 -10.29 5.36 -2.36
C LEU A 66 -11.41 5.38 -3.39
N VAL A 67 -11.64 6.53 -3.99
CA VAL A 67 -12.65 6.76 -5.02
C VAL A 67 -11.95 6.97 -6.34
N VAL A 68 -12.31 6.19 -7.36
CA VAL A 68 -11.77 6.30 -8.71
C VAL A 68 -12.83 6.85 -9.65
N LYS A 69 -12.45 7.85 -10.42
CA LYS A 69 -13.31 8.48 -11.43
C LYS A 69 -12.70 8.40 -12.81
N LEU A 70 -13.47 7.92 -13.75
CA LEU A 70 -13.13 7.89 -15.16
C LEU A 70 -14.11 8.80 -15.91
N MET A 71 -13.58 9.77 -16.67
CA MET A 71 -14.42 10.77 -17.38
C MET A 71 -15.47 11.47 -16.48
N GLY A 72 -15.12 11.67 -15.18
CA GLY A 72 -16.00 12.29 -14.19
C GLY A 72 -17.02 11.35 -13.52
N GLN A 73 -17.12 10.11 -13.97
CA GLN A 73 -18.00 9.09 -13.36
C GLN A 73 -17.21 8.24 -12.38
N GLU A 74 -17.80 7.93 -11.24
CA GLU A 74 -17.25 7.02 -10.24
C GLU A 74 -17.31 5.58 -10.77
N VAL A 75 -16.16 4.94 -10.88
CA VAL A 75 -16.02 3.56 -11.38
C VAL A 75 -15.54 2.59 -10.30
N ALA A 76 -15.00 3.11 -9.20
CA ALA A 76 -14.64 2.31 -8.03
C ALA A 76 -14.69 3.16 -6.76
N ASN A 77 -15.06 2.52 -5.65
CA ASN A 77 -15.10 3.11 -4.32
C ASN A 77 -14.79 2.01 -3.30
N GLU A 78 -13.56 2.00 -2.77
CA GLU A 78 -13.07 0.92 -1.95
C GLU A 78 -12.34 1.43 -0.71
N THR A 79 -12.45 0.68 0.39
CA THR A 79 -11.61 0.93 1.57
C THR A 79 -10.22 0.36 1.34
N LYS A 80 -9.19 1.19 1.50
CA LYS A 80 -7.79 0.80 1.32
C LYS A 80 -6.95 1.31 2.48
N SER A 81 -5.87 0.57 2.74
CA SER A 81 -4.81 0.98 3.66
C SER A 81 -3.63 1.53 2.86
N LEU A 82 -3.12 2.67 3.28
CA LEU A 82 -1.99 3.36 2.67
C LEU A 82 -0.97 3.70 3.75
N SER A 83 0.31 3.64 3.44
CA SER A 83 1.37 4.01 4.37
C SER A 83 2.16 5.20 3.85
N LEU A 84 2.36 6.20 4.71
CA LEU A 84 3.39 7.22 4.53
C LEU A 84 4.62 6.77 5.32
N VAL A 85 5.71 6.49 4.61
CA VAL A 85 6.96 6.00 5.19
C VAL A 85 7.98 7.13 5.20
N LYS A 86 8.60 7.39 6.35
CA LYS A 86 9.66 8.40 6.50
C LYS A 86 10.76 8.19 5.45
N ASN A 87 11.16 9.28 4.79
CA ASN A 87 12.27 9.33 3.85
C ASN A 87 13.11 10.59 4.11
N GLY A 88 14.00 10.52 5.09
CA GLY A 88 14.67 11.72 5.60
C GLY A 88 13.78 12.49 6.57
N ASP A 89 14.16 13.74 6.85
CA ASP A 89 13.50 14.56 7.87
C ASP A 89 12.34 15.37 7.31
N ASP A 90 12.37 15.67 6.02
CA ASP A 90 11.45 16.56 5.31
C ASP A 90 10.72 15.88 4.12
N ALA A 91 10.78 14.57 4.01
CA ALA A 91 10.12 13.84 2.93
C ALA A 91 9.49 12.53 3.40
N VAL A 92 8.52 12.03 2.64
CA VAL A 92 7.90 10.72 2.82
C VAL A 92 7.82 9.96 1.50
N ASN A 93 7.72 8.64 1.60
CA ASN A 93 7.29 7.79 0.50
C ASN A 93 5.82 7.40 0.71
N VAL A 94 5.03 7.48 -0.33
CA VAL A 94 3.65 6.95 -0.36
C VAL A 94 3.71 5.50 -0.82
N VAL A 95 3.13 4.58 -0.04
CA VAL A 95 3.18 3.14 -0.33
C VAL A 95 1.78 2.54 -0.20
N ILE A 96 1.32 1.87 -1.26
CA ILE A 96 0.15 1.00 -1.24
C ILE A 96 0.61 -0.37 -1.70
N LYS A 97 0.51 -1.38 -0.82
CA LYS A 97 0.91 -2.75 -1.14
C LYS A 97 -0.24 -3.52 -1.78
N ASP A 98 0.12 -4.45 -2.67
CA ASP A 98 -0.83 -5.37 -3.34
C ASP A 98 -2.06 -4.61 -3.87
N PHE A 99 -1.80 -3.49 -4.59
CA PHE A 99 -2.87 -2.60 -5.01
C PHE A 99 -3.67 -3.23 -6.15
N ILE A 100 -4.82 -3.77 -5.81
CA ILE A 100 -5.82 -4.26 -6.76
C ILE A 100 -7.00 -3.30 -6.73
N LEU A 101 -7.44 -2.89 -7.90
CA LEU A 101 -8.56 -2.00 -8.10
C LEU A 101 -9.65 -2.71 -8.87
N SER A 102 -10.87 -2.72 -8.33
CA SER A 102 -12.03 -3.26 -9.05
C SER A 102 -12.72 -2.16 -9.85
N VAL A 103 -12.57 -2.21 -11.17
CA VAL A 103 -13.17 -1.20 -12.07
C VAL A 103 -14.49 -1.73 -12.58
N SER A 104 -15.56 -0.97 -12.32
CA SER A 104 -16.91 -1.31 -12.80
C SER A 104 -17.15 -0.73 -14.19
N ILE A 105 -17.46 -1.59 -15.17
CA ILE A 105 -17.83 -1.22 -16.53
C ILE A 105 -19.20 -1.83 -16.83
N GLY A 106 -20.25 -1.02 -16.74
CA GLY A 106 -21.64 -1.52 -16.77
C GLY A 106 -21.92 -2.42 -15.56
N GLU A 107 -22.37 -3.63 -15.81
CA GLU A 107 -22.64 -4.65 -14.77
C GLU A 107 -21.39 -5.50 -14.44
N ALA A 108 -20.33 -5.41 -15.21
CA ALA A 108 -19.10 -6.17 -15.01
C ALA A 108 -18.14 -5.43 -14.07
N SER A 109 -17.51 -6.16 -13.15
CA SER A 109 -16.41 -5.67 -12.30
C SER A 109 -15.12 -6.38 -12.72
N ILE A 110 -14.14 -5.60 -13.14
CA ILE A 110 -12.85 -6.09 -13.65
C ILE A 110 -11.77 -5.77 -12.63
N PRO A 111 -11.12 -6.76 -12.00
CA PRO A 111 -9.99 -6.52 -11.13
C PRO A 111 -8.74 -6.17 -11.95
N VAL A 112 -8.15 -5.01 -11.68
CA VAL A 112 -6.87 -4.56 -12.26
C VAL A 112 -5.83 -4.57 -11.16
N SER A 113 -4.82 -5.42 -11.28
CA SER A 113 -3.70 -5.47 -10.34
C SER A 113 -2.63 -4.47 -10.77
N LEU A 114 -2.37 -3.47 -9.93
CA LEU A 114 -1.30 -2.50 -10.11
C LEU A 114 -0.02 -2.91 -9.35
N GLY A 115 -0.07 -3.99 -8.57
CA GLY A 115 1.05 -4.43 -7.72
C GLY A 115 1.33 -3.45 -6.58
N ASP A 116 2.59 -3.32 -6.20
CA ASP A 116 3.01 -2.38 -5.17
C ASP A 116 3.20 -0.99 -5.79
N LEU A 117 2.33 -0.04 -5.41
CA LEU A 117 2.48 1.35 -5.79
C LEU A 117 3.37 2.06 -4.77
N LYS A 118 4.46 2.65 -5.24
CA LYS A 118 5.38 3.44 -4.43
C LYS A 118 5.71 4.76 -5.14
N VAL A 119 5.41 5.87 -4.46
CA VAL A 119 5.85 7.20 -4.88
C VAL A 119 6.89 7.67 -3.86
N GLU A 120 8.12 7.87 -4.33
CA GLU A 120 9.27 8.15 -3.46
C GLU A 120 9.55 9.65 -3.35
N LYS A 121 10.20 10.02 -2.25
CA LYS A 121 10.77 11.36 -2.01
C LYS A 121 9.76 12.51 -2.18
N CYS A 122 8.53 12.29 -1.69
CA CYS A 122 7.54 13.37 -1.63
C CYS A 122 7.95 14.39 -0.57
N ALA A 123 8.50 15.52 -0.97
CA ALA A 123 8.95 16.58 -0.08
C ALA A 123 7.77 17.20 0.66
N LEU A 124 7.92 17.38 1.97
CA LEU A 124 6.91 17.95 2.85
C LEU A 124 7.09 19.47 2.96
N THR A 125 6.00 20.19 2.82
CA THR A 125 5.94 21.62 3.11
C THR A 125 4.87 21.84 4.18
N GLN A 126 5.21 22.56 5.24
CA GLN A 126 4.25 22.91 6.28
C GLN A 126 3.64 24.29 6.00
N LYS A 127 2.32 24.35 6.00
CA LYS A 127 1.55 25.59 5.87
C LYS A 127 0.28 25.52 6.71
N ASP A 128 0.00 26.53 7.51
CA ASP A 128 -1.22 26.67 8.32
C ASP A 128 -1.51 25.42 9.19
N GLY A 129 -0.48 24.83 9.80
CA GLY A 129 -0.60 23.65 10.67
C GLY A 129 -0.88 22.35 9.92
N LYS A 130 -0.83 22.35 8.59
CA LYS A 130 -0.94 21.17 7.73
C LYS A 130 0.35 20.92 6.98
N TYR A 131 0.60 19.67 6.63
CA TYR A 131 1.68 19.27 5.74
C TYR A 131 1.10 19.04 4.35
N THR A 132 1.77 19.57 3.34
CA THR A 132 1.45 19.31 1.93
C THR A 132 2.63 18.64 1.27
N PHE A 133 2.35 17.79 0.29
CA PHE A 133 3.37 17.14 -0.52
C PHE A 133 2.86 16.77 -1.90
N SER A 134 3.79 16.60 -2.83
CA SER A 134 3.53 16.14 -4.19
C SER A 134 4.59 15.13 -4.58
N GLY A 135 4.32 14.32 -5.58
CA GLY A 135 5.26 13.34 -6.08
C GLY A 135 4.73 12.63 -7.31
N ALA A 136 5.62 11.97 -8.04
CA ALA A 136 5.25 11.21 -9.22
C ALA A 136 6.05 9.89 -9.31
N THR A 137 5.46 8.91 -9.98
CA THR A 137 6.13 7.64 -10.32
C THR A 137 5.58 7.08 -11.61
N GLU A 138 6.31 6.15 -12.22
CA GLU A 138 5.87 5.42 -13.41
C GLU A 138 5.74 3.93 -13.08
N LEU A 139 4.65 3.33 -13.56
CA LEU A 139 4.41 1.89 -13.54
C LEU A 139 4.40 1.40 -14.98
N LYS A 140 5.22 0.41 -15.30
CA LYS A 140 5.36 -0.10 -16.67
C LYS A 140 4.85 -1.53 -16.77
N GLY A 141 4.25 -1.84 -17.93
CA GLY A 141 3.82 -3.20 -18.24
C GLY A 141 2.67 -3.71 -17.37
N ILE A 142 1.81 -2.82 -16.89
CA ILE A 142 0.60 -3.20 -16.16
C ILE A 142 -0.31 -3.97 -17.11
N LYS A 143 -0.77 -5.14 -16.70
CA LYS A 143 -1.65 -5.99 -17.48
C LYS A 143 -3.10 -5.73 -17.12
N VAL A 144 -3.84 -5.14 -18.05
CA VAL A 144 -5.27 -4.90 -17.90
C VAL A 144 -6.04 -6.01 -18.62
N PRO A 145 -6.83 -6.84 -17.93
CA PRO A 145 -7.63 -7.86 -18.56
C PRO A 145 -8.74 -7.21 -19.41
N ILE A 146 -8.77 -7.54 -20.71
CA ILE A 146 -9.83 -7.09 -21.64
C ILE A 146 -10.88 -8.18 -21.84
N THR A 147 -10.44 -9.43 -21.81
CA THR A 147 -11.29 -10.62 -21.85
C THR A 147 -10.70 -11.67 -20.89
N GLU A 148 -11.38 -12.78 -20.69
CA GLU A 148 -10.89 -13.90 -19.86
C GLU A 148 -9.51 -14.46 -20.33
N THR A 149 -9.16 -14.25 -21.60
CA THR A 149 -7.94 -14.82 -22.22
C THR A 149 -7.02 -13.77 -22.82
N SER A 150 -7.35 -12.47 -22.72
CA SER A 150 -6.59 -11.40 -23.36
C SER A 150 -6.32 -10.26 -22.38
N GLU A 151 -5.06 -9.88 -22.27
CA GLU A 151 -4.57 -8.76 -21.46
C GLU A 151 -3.98 -7.67 -22.37
N LEU A 152 -4.20 -6.41 -22.00
CA LEU A 152 -3.59 -5.26 -22.64
C LEU A 152 -2.45 -4.73 -21.77
N PRO A 153 -1.21 -4.74 -22.23
CA PRO A 153 -0.12 -4.09 -21.50
C PRO A 153 -0.23 -2.56 -21.63
N VAL A 154 -0.26 -1.88 -20.51
CA VAL A 154 -0.28 -0.43 -20.42
C VAL A 154 0.85 0.08 -19.53
N ASP A 155 1.28 1.30 -19.76
CA ASP A 155 2.17 2.04 -18.87
C ASP A 155 1.35 3.15 -18.18
N CYS A 156 1.62 3.38 -16.89
CA CYS A 156 0.90 4.38 -16.12
C CYS A 156 1.88 5.38 -15.52
N THR A 157 1.57 6.67 -15.65
CA THR A 157 2.17 7.73 -14.83
C THR A 157 1.25 8.01 -13.65
N VAL A 158 1.80 8.08 -12.46
CA VAL A 158 1.04 8.36 -11.23
C VAL A 158 1.54 9.70 -10.69
N ASP A 159 0.68 10.69 -10.70
CA ASP A 159 0.98 12.04 -10.22
C ASP A 159 0.14 12.35 -8.98
N ILE A 160 0.81 12.67 -7.88
CA ILE A 160 0.21 13.17 -6.65
C ILE A 160 0.44 14.68 -6.62
N ALA A 161 -0.64 15.45 -6.63
CA ALA A 161 -0.59 16.90 -6.54
C ALA A 161 -1.33 17.37 -5.28
N ASP A 162 -0.67 18.23 -4.50
CA ASP A 162 -1.26 18.91 -3.34
C ASP A 162 -1.91 17.97 -2.30
N ALA A 163 -1.27 16.81 -2.07
CA ALA A 163 -1.68 15.94 -0.96
C ALA A 163 -1.54 16.70 0.36
N THR A 164 -2.48 16.49 1.29
CA THR A 164 -2.48 17.18 2.58
C THR A 164 -2.63 16.24 3.76
N VAL A 165 -1.84 16.48 4.81
CA VAL A 165 -1.99 15.82 6.12
C VAL A 165 -2.29 16.91 7.16
N GLY A 166 -3.45 16.81 7.79
CA GLY A 166 -3.86 17.69 8.89
C GLY A 166 -4.26 16.88 10.11
N GLY A 167 -3.46 16.94 11.17
CA GLY A 167 -3.63 16.06 12.32
C GLY A 167 -3.55 14.59 11.92
N LYS A 168 -4.64 13.84 12.10
CA LYS A 168 -4.73 12.43 11.71
C LYS A 168 -5.30 12.21 10.29
N ASN A 169 -5.75 13.27 9.62
CA ASN A 169 -6.45 13.12 8.35
C ASN A 169 -5.49 13.30 7.17
N LEU A 170 -5.56 12.39 6.21
CA LEU A 170 -4.86 12.44 4.93
C LEU A 170 -5.87 12.65 3.79
N SER A 171 -5.60 13.61 2.92
CA SER A 171 -6.27 13.77 1.62
C SER A 171 -5.21 13.68 0.53
N LEU A 172 -5.41 12.76 -0.41
CA LEU A 172 -4.43 12.41 -1.43
C LEU A 172 -5.11 12.36 -2.80
N PRO A 173 -5.09 13.47 -3.54
CA PRO A 173 -5.51 13.49 -4.95
C PRO A 173 -4.41 12.88 -5.82
N ILE A 174 -4.79 11.98 -6.71
CA ILE A 174 -3.90 11.27 -7.62
C ILE A 174 -4.49 11.35 -9.02
N VAL A 175 -3.64 11.64 -9.99
CA VAL A 175 -3.98 11.52 -11.42
C VAL A 175 -3.13 10.38 -12.00
N VAL A 176 -3.79 9.40 -12.61
CA VAL A 176 -3.12 8.30 -13.27
C VAL A 176 -3.29 8.49 -14.79
N GLY A 177 -2.21 8.86 -15.46
CA GLY A 177 -2.16 8.91 -16.92
C GLY A 177 -1.90 7.51 -17.46
N VAL A 178 -2.77 7.02 -18.35
CA VAL A 178 -2.65 5.69 -18.94
C VAL A 178 -2.23 5.80 -20.39
N SER A 179 -1.19 5.06 -20.78
CA SER A 179 -0.68 4.99 -22.15
C SER A 179 -0.55 3.53 -22.59
N MET A 180 -0.62 3.28 -23.88
CA MET A 180 -0.16 2.00 -24.45
C MET A 180 1.34 1.87 -24.20
N SER A 181 1.83 0.64 -23.98
CA SER A 181 3.25 0.42 -23.71
C SER A 181 4.12 1.02 -24.83
N GLY A 182 4.91 2.05 -24.47
CA GLY A 182 5.74 2.81 -25.40
C GLY A 182 5.00 3.79 -26.31
N GLY A 183 3.70 4.05 -26.07
CA GLY A 183 2.85 4.96 -26.85
C GLY A 183 2.49 6.26 -26.14
N GLU A 184 1.64 7.06 -26.80
CA GLU A 184 1.11 8.29 -26.22
C GLU A 184 0.03 8.00 -25.14
N LYS A 185 -0.09 8.91 -24.20
CA LYS A 185 -1.16 8.88 -23.19
C LYS A 185 -2.52 9.03 -23.87
N PHE A 186 -3.44 8.13 -23.59
CA PHE A 186 -4.78 8.13 -24.16
C PHE A 186 -5.90 8.47 -23.17
N MET A 187 -5.60 8.40 -21.85
CA MET A 187 -6.62 8.60 -20.83
C MET A 187 -6.03 9.04 -19.50
N ASP A 188 -6.79 9.85 -18.75
CA ASP A 188 -6.53 10.16 -17.35
C ASP A 188 -7.60 9.54 -16.46
N VAL A 189 -7.16 8.95 -15.37
CA VAL A 189 -7.99 8.40 -14.28
C VAL A 189 -7.75 9.26 -13.05
N ASN A 190 -8.81 9.85 -12.51
CA ASN A 190 -8.73 10.64 -11.29
C ASN A 190 -9.03 9.75 -10.08
N VAL A 191 -8.14 9.76 -9.11
CA VAL A 191 -8.26 8.99 -7.88
C VAL A 191 -8.20 9.94 -6.70
N GLN A 192 -9.16 9.82 -5.79
CA GLN A 192 -9.16 10.54 -4.53
C GLN A 192 -9.10 9.55 -3.38
N TYR A 193 -8.05 9.64 -2.58
CA TYR A 193 -7.95 8.92 -1.32
C TYR A 193 -8.17 9.86 -0.15
N THR A 194 -8.97 9.44 0.82
CA THR A 194 -9.15 10.13 2.10
C THR A 194 -9.04 9.10 3.22
N GLY A 195 -8.14 9.32 4.15
CA GLY A 195 -7.86 8.36 5.21
C GLY A 195 -7.57 8.98 6.56
N VAL A 196 -7.60 8.15 7.60
CA VAL A 196 -7.30 8.52 8.98
C VAL A 196 -6.13 7.68 9.49
N LYS A 197 -5.16 8.33 10.11
CA LYS A 197 -3.98 7.71 10.73
C LYS A 197 -4.42 6.82 11.89
N GLN A 198 -3.89 5.60 11.91
CA GLN A 198 -4.13 4.59 12.93
C GLN A 198 -3.27 4.81 14.17
#